data_9cce516208410cf98e38240d831f2820
#
_entry.id   9cce516208410cf98e38240d831f2820
#
_cell.length_a   1.000
_cell.length_b   1.000
_cell.length_c   1.000
_cell.angle_alpha   90.00
_cell.angle_beta   90.00
_cell.angle_gamma   90.00
#
_symmetry.space_group_name_H-M   'P 1'
#
loop_
_entity.id
_entity.type
_entity.pdbx_description
1 polymer ?
#
loop_
_entity_poly.entity_id
_entity_poly.type
_entity_poly.pdbx_seq_one_letter_code
_entity_poly.pdbx_strand_id
1 'polypeptide(L)'
;FLFSKVPALLRFEKFADRMGLYRVSALHPDKEVCILIHGINSSPNTWHEALNKTFADKEVRERYEFWSFGYPSGASIPYLAANLRDSLHEMLAFRQQKGATQQRITLIGHSMGGLLAKAMTQESGDKDWSKIFNVPIEQLEVRSGNREILRNMIYYQSFPEVKRVVFCAVPHRGSQIAANPGRRLVSDVVQMPQQLAQLTSEIVKQSSYALTPLGLEIAKKGSNSIDQLRPASP
;
A
#
# COMPACT_ATOMS: atom_id res chain seq x y z
N PHE A 1 -5.74 20.62 8.40
CA PHE A 1 -5.19 19.26 8.61
C PHE A 1 -3.68 19.40 8.76
N LEU A 2 -3.19 19.49 10.01
CA LEU A 2 -1.78 19.52 10.35
C LEU A 2 -1.26 18.09 10.49
N PHE A 3 -0.84 17.48 9.39
CA PHE A 3 0.09 16.38 9.49
C PHE A 3 1.44 16.99 9.85
N SER A 4 1.86 16.86 11.11
CA SER A 4 3.18 17.32 11.55
C SER A 4 4.26 16.64 10.70
N LYS A 5 5.32 17.37 10.38
CA LYS A 5 6.50 16.93 9.62
C LYS A 5 7.36 15.87 10.34
N VAL A 6 6.80 15.09 11.26
CA VAL A 6 7.49 13.96 11.86
C VAL A 6 7.46 12.82 10.84
N PRO A 7 8.60 12.25 10.45
CA PRO A 7 8.64 11.23 9.42
C PRO A 7 7.71 10.07 9.80
N ALA A 8 6.64 9.88 9.01
CA ALA A 8 5.74 8.73 9.11
C ALA A 8 6.49 7.39 8.98
N LEU A 9 7.74 7.46 8.53
CA LEU A 9 8.69 6.38 8.43
C LEU A 9 9.13 5.83 9.80
N LEU A 10 9.21 6.69 10.83
CA LEU A 10 9.84 6.35 12.11
C LEU A 10 8.87 5.94 13.23
N ARG A 11 7.56 6.08 13.02
CA ARG A 11 6.56 5.83 14.07
C ARG A 11 5.29 5.22 13.50
N PHE A 12 5.40 4.00 12.96
CA PHE A 12 4.25 3.29 12.40
C PHE A 12 3.06 3.24 13.36
N GLU A 13 3.27 2.81 14.61
CA GLU A 13 2.19 2.63 15.60
C GLU A 13 1.40 3.92 15.86
N LYS A 14 2.08 5.07 15.81
CA LYS A 14 1.43 6.38 16.01
C LYS A 14 0.54 6.81 14.84
N PHE A 15 0.68 6.17 13.66
CA PHE A 15 -0.02 6.49 12.43
C PHE A 15 -0.86 5.34 11.88
N ALA A 16 -0.75 4.13 12.47
CA ALA A 16 -1.55 2.97 12.05
C ALA A 16 -3.05 3.27 12.15
N ASP A 17 -3.49 3.91 13.23
CA ASP A 17 -4.88 4.32 13.43
C ASP A 17 -5.38 5.38 12.44
N ARG A 18 -4.47 5.92 11.61
CA ARG A 18 -4.76 6.95 10.60
C ARG A 18 -4.52 6.46 9.17
N MET A 19 -4.31 5.17 9.00
CA MET A 19 -4.22 4.57 7.67
C MET A 19 -5.62 4.43 7.08
N GLY A 20 -5.79 4.88 5.83
CA GLY A 20 -7.06 4.79 5.15
C GLY A 20 -7.27 5.86 4.09
N LEU A 21 -8.48 5.87 3.54
CA LEU A 21 -8.90 6.86 2.56
C LEU A 21 -9.56 8.06 3.23
N TYR A 22 -9.07 9.23 2.89
CA TYR A 22 -9.58 10.51 3.35
C TYR A 22 -10.18 11.29 2.19
N ARG A 23 -11.42 11.71 2.34
CA ARG A 23 -12.08 12.54 1.35
C ARG A 23 -11.50 13.97 1.36
N VAL A 24 -11.13 14.46 0.17
CA VAL A 24 -10.51 15.77 -0.02
C VAL A 24 -11.52 16.80 -0.56
N SER A 25 -12.50 16.32 -1.32
CA SER A 25 -13.58 17.16 -1.86
C SER A 25 -14.94 16.81 -1.23
N ALA A 26 -15.99 17.57 -1.52
CA ALA A 26 -17.35 17.20 -1.13
C ALA A 26 -17.77 15.86 -1.77
N LEU A 27 -18.65 15.12 -1.09
CA LEU A 27 -19.22 13.90 -1.64
C LEU A 27 -20.17 14.24 -2.79
N HIS A 28 -19.94 13.59 -3.91
CA HIS A 28 -20.77 13.69 -5.10
C HIS A 28 -21.04 12.29 -5.68
N PRO A 29 -22.21 11.71 -5.42
CA PRO A 29 -22.51 10.33 -5.80
C PRO A 29 -22.29 10.00 -7.29
N ASP A 30 -22.52 10.97 -8.16
CA ASP A 30 -22.49 10.78 -9.62
C ASP A 30 -21.11 11.00 -10.26
N LYS A 31 -20.11 11.44 -9.46
CA LYS A 31 -18.77 11.69 -9.98
C LYS A 31 -17.89 10.46 -9.92
N GLU A 32 -16.94 10.36 -10.85
CA GLU A 32 -15.86 9.39 -10.79
C GLU A 32 -14.94 9.70 -9.58
N VAL A 33 -14.43 8.64 -8.94
CA VAL A 33 -13.50 8.81 -7.83
C VAL A 33 -12.07 8.93 -8.35
N CYS A 34 -11.35 9.94 -7.87
CA CYS A 34 -9.92 10.10 -8.09
C CYS A 34 -9.18 9.97 -6.76
N ILE A 35 -8.27 8.99 -6.65
CA ILE A 35 -7.53 8.71 -5.42
C ILE A 35 -6.06 9.03 -5.61
N LEU A 36 -5.54 9.85 -4.72
CA LEU A 36 -4.16 10.31 -4.68
C LEU A 36 -3.35 9.50 -3.68
N ILE A 37 -2.25 8.88 -4.11
CA ILE A 37 -1.43 7.98 -3.30
C ILE A 37 -0.01 8.55 -3.26
N HIS A 38 0.44 8.98 -2.08
CA HIS A 38 1.75 9.63 -1.90
C HIS A 38 2.93 8.64 -1.96
N GLY A 39 4.15 9.15 -1.98
CA GLY A 39 5.38 8.36 -2.00
C GLY A 39 5.94 8.03 -0.62
N ILE A 40 7.13 7.41 -0.63
CA ILE A 40 7.89 7.12 0.59
C ILE A 40 8.30 8.42 1.28
N ASN A 41 8.35 8.40 2.62
CA ASN A 41 8.69 9.56 3.45
C ASN A 41 7.87 10.83 3.13
N SER A 42 6.61 10.63 2.77
CA SER A 42 5.67 11.68 2.38
C SER A 42 4.33 11.49 3.11
N SER A 43 3.37 12.32 2.79
CA SER A 43 2.02 12.28 3.35
C SER A 43 1.01 12.80 2.32
N PRO A 44 -0.30 12.69 2.57
CA PRO A 44 -1.34 13.28 1.72
C PRO A 44 -1.12 14.76 1.36
N ASN A 45 -0.42 15.52 2.21
CA ASN A 45 -0.14 16.94 1.96
C ASN A 45 0.73 17.20 0.73
N THR A 46 1.45 16.20 0.23
CA THR A 46 2.23 16.35 -1.01
C THR A 46 1.37 16.73 -2.22
N TRP A 47 0.07 16.45 -2.16
CA TRP A 47 -0.88 16.72 -3.24
C TRP A 47 -1.52 18.11 -3.17
N HIS A 48 -1.24 18.90 -2.11
CA HIS A 48 -1.93 20.16 -1.87
C HIS A 48 -1.82 21.13 -3.05
N GLU A 49 -0.63 21.34 -3.59
CA GLU A 49 -0.43 22.26 -4.73
C GLU A 49 -1.10 21.74 -6.02
N ALA A 50 -0.97 20.42 -6.29
CA ALA A 50 -1.62 19.81 -7.43
C ALA A 50 -3.14 19.91 -7.34
N LEU A 51 -3.70 19.66 -6.15
CA LEU A 51 -5.14 19.79 -5.89
C LEU A 51 -5.64 21.21 -6.09
N ASN A 52 -4.91 22.22 -5.62
CA ASN A 52 -5.30 23.61 -5.81
C ASN A 52 -5.40 23.97 -7.30
N LYS A 53 -4.43 23.55 -8.11
CA LYS A 53 -4.46 23.72 -9.57
C LYS A 53 -5.60 22.92 -10.21
N THR A 54 -5.82 21.69 -9.76
CA THR A 54 -6.86 20.79 -10.27
C THR A 54 -8.25 21.35 -9.95
N PHE A 55 -8.45 21.90 -8.75
CA PHE A 55 -9.72 22.52 -8.38
C PHE A 55 -9.99 23.86 -9.09
N ALA A 56 -8.98 24.49 -9.68
CA ALA A 56 -9.19 25.65 -10.55
C ALA A 56 -9.83 25.26 -11.89
N ASP A 57 -9.61 24.03 -12.35
CA ASP A 57 -10.21 23.52 -13.58
C ASP A 57 -11.67 23.07 -13.35
N LYS A 58 -12.61 23.70 -14.08
CA LYS A 58 -14.04 23.42 -13.96
C LYS A 58 -14.40 22.01 -14.41
N GLU A 59 -13.86 21.53 -15.54
CA GLU A 59 -14.19 20.21 -16.10
C GLU A 59 -13.75 19.09 -15.15
N VAL A 60 -12.57 19.24 -14.54
CA VAL A 60 -12.06 18.29 -13.56
C VAL A 60 -12.91 18.27 -12.29
N ARG A 61 -13.29 19.46 -11.80
CA ARG A 61 -14.17 19.56 -10.62
C ARG A 61 -15.55 18.94 -10.83
N GLU A 62 -16.11 19.12 -12.03
CA GLU A 62 -17.43 18.58 -12.37
C GLU A 62 -17.40 17.06 -12.54
N ARG A 63 -16.27 16.51 -12.99
CA ARG A 63 -16.12 15.09 -13.29
C ARG A 63 -15.69 14.24 -12.13
N TYR A 64 -14.79 14.73 -11.26
CA TYR A 64 -14.13 13.93 -10.24
C TYR A 64 -14.46 14.35 -8.80
N GLU A 65 -14.59 13.33 -7.95
CA GLU A 65 -14.52 13.44 -6.49
C GLU A 65 -13.15 12.97 -6.03
N PHE A 66 -12.46 13.77 -5.20
CA PHE A 66 -11.07 13.51 -4.81
C PHE A 66 -10.97 12.92 -3.41
N TRP A 67 -10.15 11.88 -3.31
CA TRP A 67 -9.73 11.22 -2.08
C TRP A 67 -8.22 11.12 -2.04
N SER A 68 -7.67 10.90 -0.86
CA SER A 68 -6.24 10.63 -0.66
C SER A 68 -6.05 9.44 0.25
N PHE A 69 -5.16 8.52 -0.12
CA PHE A 69 -4.75 7.43 0.74
C PHE A 69 -3.61 7.87 1.64
N GLY A 70 -3.90 7.95 2.95
CA GLY A 70 -2.91 8.20 3.99
C GLY A 70 -2.39 6.89 4.56
N TYR A 71 -1.06 6.72 4.63
CA TYR A 71 -0.44 5.50 5.15
C TYR A 71 0.97 5.75 5.67
N PRO A 72 1.45 4.96 6.64
CA PRO A 72 2.83 5.00 7.11
C PRO A 72 3.74 4.32 6.10
N SER A 73 4.53 5.10 5.37
CA SER A 73 5.30 4.63 4.22
C SER A 73 6.48 3.70 4.55
N GLY A 74 6.70 3.38 5.82
CA GLY A 74 7.72 2.41 6.28
C GLY A 74 7.27 0.95 6.23
N ALA A 75 5.97 0.68 6.16
CA ALA A 75 5.46 -0.69 6.09
C ALA A 75 5.72 -1.35 4.73
N SER A 76 5.63 -2.69 4.67
CA SER A 76 5.86 -3.43 3.43
C SER A 76 4.82 -3.10 2.35
N ILE A 77 5.24 -3.08 1.10
CA ILE A 77 4.37 -2.77 -0.05
C ILE A 77 3.16 -3.73 -0.12
N PRO A 78 3.30 -5.07 0.03
CA PRO A 78 2.14 -5.97 0.03
C PRO A 78 1.13 -5.67 1.14
N TYR A 79 1.62 -5.34 2.36
CA TYR A 79 0.76 -4.95 3.47
C TYR A 79 -0.01 -3.66 3.18
N LEU A 80 0.68 -2.64 2.67
CA LEU A 80 0.05 -1.37 2.31
C LEU A 80 -0.95 -1.53 1.15
N ALA A 81 -0.64 -2.40 0.18
CA ALA A 81 -1.53 -2.70 -0.93
C ALA A 81 -2.80 -3.44 -0.47
N ALA A 82 -2.68 -4.38 0.48
CA ALA A 82 -3.84 -5.03 1.10
C ALA A 82 -4.74 -3.99 1.79
N ASN A 83 -4.16 -3.12 2.62
CA ASN A 83 -4.92 -2.07 3.30
C ASN A 83 -5.55 -1.03 2.35
N LEU A 84 -4.88 -0.71 1.24
CA LEU A 84 -5.49 0.12 0.19
C LEU A 84 -6.72 -0.58 -0.40
N ARG A 85 -6.64 -1.88 -0.66
CA ARG A 85 -7.75 -2.67 -1.22
C ARG A 85 -8.94 -2.69 -0.27
N ASP A 86 -8.70 -2.95 1.03
CA ASP A 86 -9.74 -2.91 2.05
C ASP A 86 -10.40 -1.53 2.13
N SER A 87 -9.58 -0.46 2.14
CA SER A 87 -10.07 0.92 2.14
C SER A 87 -10.89 1.28 0.89
N LEU A 88 -10.54 0.72 -0.27
CA LEU A 88 -11.34 0.88 -1.50
C LEU A 88 -12.71 0.22 -1.37
N HIS A 89 -12.79 -0.99 -0.82
CA HIS A 89 -14.07 -1.66 -0.56
C HIS A 89 -14.94 -0.87 0.42
N GLU A 90 -14.37 -0.40 1.52
CA GLU A 90 -15.08 0.44 2.50
C GLU A 90 -15.60 1.75 1.87
N MET A 91 -14.77 2.41 1.08
CA MET A 91 -15.13 3.65 0.40
C MET A 91 -16.28 3.42 -0.60
N LEU A 92 -16.23 2.35 -1.39
CA LEU A 92 -17.30 2.02 -2.34
C LEU A 92 -18.62 1.69 -1.61
N ALA A 93 -18.55 0.91 -0.52
CA ALA A 93 -19.73 0.60 0.31
C ALA A 93 -20.34 1.87 0.91
N PHE A 94 -19.48 2.78 1.44
CA PHE A 94 -19.93 4.07 1.95
C PHE A 94 -20.60 4.92 0.87
N ARG A 95 -20.00 5.02 -0.31
CA ARG A 95 -20.57 5.77 -1.44
C ARG A 95 -21.90 5.19 -1.90
N GLN A 96 -22.00 3.86 -1.98
CA GLN A 96 -23.24 3.18 -2.34
C GLN A 96 -24.37 3.49 -1.34
N GLN A 97 -24.09 3.48 -0.03
CA GLN A 97 -25.05 3.88 1.01
C GLN A 97 -25.50 5.34 0.86
N LYS A 98 -24.66 6.20 0.25
CA LYS A 98 -24.98 7.60 -0.05
C LYS A 98 -25.60 7.80 -1.43
N GLY A 99 -26.05 6.74 -2.10
CA GLY A 99 -26.73 6.78 -3.38
C GLY A 99 -25.81 6.93 -4.59
N ALA A 100 -24.53 6.59 -4.47
CA ALA A 100 -23.60 6.65 -5.61
C ALA A 100 -23.98 5.63 -6.68
N THR A 101 -24.17 6.12 -7.90
CA THR A 101 -24.39 5.33 -9.11
C THR A 101 -23.08 5.07 -9.87
N GLN A 102 -22.08 5.91 -9.64
CA GLN A 102 -20.77 5.84 -10.29
C GLN A 102 -19.74 5.20 -9.37
N GLN A 103 -19.14 4.09 -9.83
CA GLN A 103 -18.11 3.34 -9.09
C GLN A 103 -16.76 3.32 -9.81
N ARG A 104 -16.56 4.16 -10.83
CA ARG A 104 -15.28 4.24 -11.56
C ARG A 104 -14.23 4.94 -10.73
N ILE A 105 -13.05 4.32 -10.64
CA ILE A 105 -11.90 4.84 -9.87
C ILE A 105 -10.75 5.13 -10.81
N THR A 106 -10.15 6.30 -10.64
CA THR A 106 -8.84 6.67 -11.17
C THR A 106 -7.86 6.75 -10.00
N LEU A 107 -6.74 6.02 -10.08
CA LEU A 107 -5.65 6.09 -9.10
C LEU A 107 -4.52 6.96 -9.66
N ILE A 108 -4.00 7.87 -8.86
CA ILE A 108 -2.80 8.67 -9.18
C ILE A 108 -1.76 8.38 -8.11
N GLY A 109 -0.69 7.67 -8.48
CA GLY A 109 0.35 7.26 -7.54
C GLY A 109 1.69 7.93 -7.82
N HIS A 110 2.25 8.60 -6.82
CA HIS A 110 3.59 9.18 -6.87
C HIS A 110 4.61 8.22 -6.24
N SER A 111 5.73 7.98 -6.94
CA SER A 111 6.83 7.17 -6.42
C SER A 111 6.33 5.80 -5.93
N MET A 112 6.60 5.42 -4.67
CA MET A 112 6.10 4.18 -4.06
C MET A 112 4.57 4.04 -4.12
N GLY A 113 3.82 5.16 -4.03
CA GLY A 113 2.36 5.14 -4.16
C GLY A 113 1.87 4.63 -5.52
N GLY A 114 2.69 4.77 -6.56
CA GLY A 114 2.39 4.16 -7.87
C GLY A 114 2.54 2.64 -7.88
N LEU A 115 3.39 2.07 -7.03
CA LEU A 115 3.48 0.62 -6.87
C LEU A 115 2.23 0.06 -6.16
N LEU A 116 1.71 0.79 -5.17
CA LEU A 116 0.44 0.45 -4.52
C LEU A 116 -0.72 0.52 -5.52
N ALA A 117 -0.77 1.58 -6.32
CA ALA A 117 -1.77 1.73 -7.39
C ALA A 117 -1.67 0.59 -8.43
N LYS A 118 -0.45 0.19 -8.82
CA LYS A 118 -0.22 -0.93 -9.72
C LYS A 118 -0.75 -2.24 -9.16
N ALA A 119 -0.57 -2.50 -7.86
CA ALA A 119 -1.06 -3.70 -7.20
C ALA A 119 -2.61 -3.84 -7.26
N MET A 120 -3.34 -2.73 -7.46
CA MET A 120 -4.80 -2.77 -7.64
C MET A 120 -5.22 -3.25 -9.05
N THR A 121 -4.29 -3.33 -9.98
CA THR A 121 -4.54 -3.78 -11.37
C THR A 121 -3.95 -5.16 -11.66
N GLN A 122 -3.40 -5.82 -10.67
CA GLN A 122 -2.74 -7.11 -10.79
C GLN A 122 -3.49 -8.19 -10.02
N GLU A 123 -3.25 -9.42 -10.41
CA GLU A 123 -3.73 -10.63 -9.74
C GLU A 123 -2.54 -11.39 -9.17
N SER A 124 -2.76 -12.03 -8.05
CA SER A 124 -1.80 -12.89 -7.39
C SER A 124 -2.48 -14.12 -6.80
N GLY A 125 -1.75 -15.22 -6.66
CA GLY A 125 -2.30 -16.48 -6.17
C GLY A 125 -1.21 -17.49 -5.87
N ASP A 126 -1.50 -18.78 -6.07
CA ASP A 126 -0.60 -19.90 -5.74
C ASP A 126 0.79 -19.80 -6.36
N LYS A 127 0.88 -19.21 -7.55
CA LYS A 127 2.16 -18.99 -8.25
C LYS A 127 3.07 -18.00 -7.51
N ASP A 128 2.50 -17.00 -6.85
CA ASP A 128 3.27 -16.05 -6.05
C ASP A 128 3.48 -16.59 -4.64
N TRP A 129 2.50 -17.32 -4.10
CA TRP A 129 2.62 -18.05 -2.86
C TRP A 129 3.80 -19.02 -2.88
N SER A 130 3.89 -19.88 -3.90
CA SER A 130 4.93 -20.90 -4.04
C SER A 130 6.36 -20.36 -4.19
N LYS A 131 6.53 -19.07 -4.50
CA LYS A 131 7.84 -18.41 -4.45
C LYS A 131 8.36 -18.22 -3.02
N ILE A 132 7.45 -18.11 -2.05
CA ILE A 132 7.75 -17.79 -0.66
C ILE A 132 7.57 -18.99 0.25
N PHE A 133 6.56 -19.84 -0.02
CA PHE A 133 6.18 -20.98 0.81
C PHE A 133 6.13 -22.28 0.03
N ASN A 134 6.58 -23.35 0.68
CA ASN A 134 6.58 -24.73 0.13
C ASN A 134 5.32 -25.52 0.49
N VAL A 135 4.47 -24.99 1.35
CA VAL A 135 3.24 -25.63 1.84
C VAL A 135 2.02 -24.71 1.65
N PRO A 136 0.80 -25.24 1.57
CA PRO A 136 -0.42 -24.45 1.56
C PRO A 136 -0.53 -23.58 2.82
N ILE A 137 -1.26 -22.46 2.72
CA ILE A 137 -1.44 -21.50 3.83
C ILE A 137 -2.13 -22.13 5.05
N GLU A 138 -2.96 -23.14 4.83
CA GLU A 138 -3.68 -23.87 5.88
C GLU A 138 -2.74 -24.69 6.77
N GLN A 139 -1.58 -25.08 6.26
CA GLN A 139 -0.56 -25.86 6.97
C GLN A 139 0.43 -24.99 7.75
N LEU A 140 0.34 -23.66 7.64
CA LEU A 140 1.19 -22.77 8.43
C LEU A 140 0.73 -22.76 9.90
N GLU A 141 1.67 -22.93 10.81
CA GLU A 141 1.46 -22.83 12.25
C GLU A 141 1.52 -21.37 12.69
N VAL A 142 0.47 -20.60 12.35
CA VAL A 142 0.30 -19.20 12.69
C VAL A 142 -1.11 -18.94 13.21
N ARG A 143 -1.25 -17.91 14.05
CA ARG A 143 -2.57 -17.50 14.56
C ARG A 143 -3.52 -17.15 13.43
N SER A 144 -4.82 -17.40 13.62
CA SER A 144 -5.85 -17.17 12.58
C SER A 144 -5.82 -15.76 12.02
N GLY A 145 -5.71 -14.73 12.85
CA GLY A 145 -5.60 -13.34 12.41
C GLY A 145 -4.35 -13.07 11.57
N ASN A 146 -3.21 -13.66 11.93
CA ASN A 146 -1.98 -13.54 11.14
C ASN A 146 -2.06 -14.29 9.81
N ARG A 147 -2.78 -15.42 9.76
CA ARG A 147 -3.05 -16.16 8.51
C ARG A 147 -3.90 -15.33 7.55
N GLU A 148 -4.89 -14.61 8.07
CA GLU A 148 -5.74 -13.74 7.27
C GLU A 148 -4.95 -12.55 6.70
N ILE A 149 -4.12 -11.89 7.52
CA ILE A 149 -3.22 -10.83 7.05
C ILE A 149 -2.34 -11.34 5.90
N LEU A 150 -1.70 -12.50 6.09
CA LEU A 150 -0.84 -13.10 5.10
C LEU A 150 -1.60 -13.46 3.81
N ARG A 151 -2.81 -13.99 3.95
CA ARG A 151 -3.70 -14.27 2.82
C ARG A 151 -3.98 -13.00 2.02
N ASN A 152 -4.41 -11.94 2.67
CA ASN A 152 -4.76 -10.67 2.03
C ASN A 152 -3.55 -9.96 1.37
N MET A 153 -2.34 -10.21 1.89
CA MET A 153 -1.11 -9.69 1.29
C MET A 153 -0.70 -10.42 0.00
N ILE A 154 -1.01 -11.73 -0.11
CA ILE A 154 -0.48 -12.57 -1.20
C ILE A 154 -1.57 -12.99 -2.17
N TYR A 155 -2.79 -13.30 -1.70
CA TYR A 155 -3.90 -13.70 -2.56
C TYR A 155 -4.84 -12.54 -2.83
N TYR A 156 -4.83 -12.01 -4.02
CA TYR A 156 -5.69 -10.90 -4.41
C TYR A 156 -6.03 -10.91 -5.90
N GLN A 157 -7.16 -10.31 -6.21
CA GLN A 157 -7.63 -10.08 -7.57
C GLN A 157 -7.44 -8.60 -7.94
N SER A 158 -7.39 -8.32 -9.24
CA SER A 158 -7.46 -6.96 -9.73
C SER A 158 -8.75 -6.28 -9.26
N PHE A 159 -8.69 -4.99 -8.97
CA PHE A 159 -9.84 -4.22 -8.49
C PHE A 159 -10.65 -3.71 -9.68
N PRO A 160 -11.83 -4.29 -10.00
CA PRO A 160 -12.50 -4.06 -11.28
C PRO A 160 -13.00 -2.62 -11.46
N GLU A 161 -13.24 -1.88 -10.38
CA GLU A 161 -13.64 -0.48 -10.42
C GLU A 161 -12.50 0.46 -10.79
N VAL A 162 -11.23 0.04 -10.65
CA VAL A 162 -10.06 0.80 -11.08
C VAL A 162 -9.96 0.78 -12.61
N LYS A 163 -10.38 1.88 -13.25
CA LYS A 163 -10.39 2.01 -14.72
C LYS A 163 -9.19 2.73 -15.28
N ARG A 164 -8.46 3.47 -14.43
CA ARG A 164 -7.27 4.22 -14.86
C ARG A 164 -6.26 4.30 -13.72
N VAL A 165 -5.00 4.18 -14.07
CA VAL A 165 -3.88 4.46 -13.17
C VAL A 165 -2.93 5.45 -13.85
N VAL A 166 -2.57 6.49 -13.12
CA VAL A 166 -1.59 7.50 -13.54
C VAL A 166 -0.34 7.32 -12.66
N PHE A 167 0.79 7.08 -13.29
CA PHE A 167 2.06 6.88 -12.62
C PHE A 167 2.92 8.14 -12.68
N CYS A 168 3.24 8.68 -11.51
CA CYS A 168 4.10 9.86 -11.36
C CYS A 168 5.44 9.43 -10.75
N ALA A 169 6.51 9.41 -11.55
CA ALA A 169 7.87 9.07 -11.13
C ALA A 169 7.96 7.73 -10.35
N VAL A 170 7.33 6.69 -10.85
CA VAL A 170 7.21 5.38 -10.17
C VAL A 170 8.42 4.49 -10.48
N PRO A 171 9.10 3.93 -9.47
CA PRO A 171 10.28 3.07 -9.67
C PRO A 171 9.87 1.61 -9.95
N HIS A 172 9.28 1.33 -11.11
CA HIS A 172 8.80 -0.01 -11.48
C HIS A 172 9.89 -1.10 -11.53
N ARG A 173 11.15 -0.71 -11.68
CA ARG A 173 12.32 -1.61 -11.70
C ARG A 173 13.23 -1.44 -10.48
N GLY A 174 12.68 -0.89 -9.39
CA GLY A 174 13.46 -0.51 -8.21
C GLY A 174 14.04 0.90 -8.32
N SER A 175 14.73 1.34 -7.29
CA SER A 175 15.29 2.69 -7.17
C SER A 175 16.74 2.64 -6.68
N GLN A 176 17.65 3.20 -7.45
CA GLN A 176 19.05 3.38 -7.02
C GLN A 176 19.16 4.26 -5.76
N ILE A 177 18.23 5.18 -5.55
CA ILE A 177 18.15 5.98 -4.33
C ILE A 177 17.91 5.09 -3.10
N ALA A 178 17.13 4.03 -3.23
CA ALA A 178 16.92 3.05 -2.16
C ALA A 178 18.15 2.14 -1.93
N ALA A 179 19.00 1.99 -2.92
CA ALA A 179 20.25 1.21 -2.82
C ALA A 179 21.41 1.98 -2.15
N ASN A 180 21.28 3.29 -1.93
CA ASN A 180 22.35 4.13 -1.36
C ASN A 180 22.67 3.70 0.08
N PRO A 181 23.98 3.43 0.40
CA PRO A 181 24.41 3.01 1.75
C PRO A 181 24.03 3.97 2.86
N GLY A 182 24.02 5.29 2.61
CA GLY A 182 23.57 6.29 3.59
C GLY A 182 22.11 6.21 3.97
N ARG A 183 21.26 5.59 3.13
CA ARG A 183 19.84 5.32 3.43
C ARG A 183 19.60 3.97 4.09
N ARG A 184 20.60 3.08 4.15
CA ARG A 184 20.56 1.86 4.98
C ARG A 184 20.31 2.18 6.45
N LEU A 185 20.93 3.24 6.97
CA LEU A 185 20.71 3.72 8.35
C LEU A 185 19.23 4.11 8.60
N VAL A 186 18.53 4.59 7.56
CA VAL A 186 17.10 4.94 7.66
C VAL A 186 16.23 3.68 7.56
N SER A 187 16.62 2.67 6.76
CA SER A 187 15.87 1.40 6.68
C SER A 187 15.92 0.61 7.99
N ASP A 188 17.02 0.67 8.71
CA ASP A 188 17.22 -0.03 9.98
C ASP A 188 16.43 0.63 11.14
N VAL A 189 16.02 1.89 10.96
CA VAL A 189 15.22 2.66 11.95
C VAL A 189 13.71 2.60 11.64
N VAL A 190 13.34 2.11 10.45
CA VAL A 190 11.93 1.93 10.08
C VAL A 190 11.32 0.81 10.89
N GLN A 191 10.44 1.17 11.82
CA GLN A 191 9.72 0.18 12.62
C GLN A 191 8.70 -0.56 11.74
N MET A 192 8.87 -1.88 11.65
CA MET A 192 7.87 -2.76 11.06
C MET A 192 6.60 -2.70 11.93
N PRO A 193 5.39 -2.70 11.34
CA PRO A 193 4.16 -2.83 12.10
C PRO A 193 4.24 -4.01 13.07
N GLN A 194 3.79 -3.81 14.32
CA GLN A 194 3.85 -4.86 15.34
C GLN A 194 3.20 -6.16 14.85
N GLN A 195 2.08 -6.06 14.14
CA GLN A 195 1.40 -7.22 13.54
C GLN A 195 2.27 -7.96 12.52
N LEU A 196 2.99 -7.24 11.65
CA LEU A 196 3.90 -7.86 10.69
C LEU A 196 5.14 -8.45 11.38
N ALA A 197 5.66 -7.80 12.41
CA ALA A 197 6.76 -8.31 13.21
C ALA A 197 6.37 -9.61 13.93
N GLN A 198 5.16 -9.65 14.50
CA GLN A 198 4.60 -10.84 15.13
C GLN A 198 4.39 -11.97 14.10
N LEU A 199 3.78 -11.69 12.96
CA LEU A 199 3.58 -12.64 11.88
C LEU A 199 4.93 -13.22 11.41
N THR A 200 5.92 -12.37 11.14
CA THR A 200 7.26 -12.82 10.72
C THR A 200 7.91 -13.69 11.79
N SER A 201 7.81 -13.28 13.06
CA SER A 201 8.35 -14.07 14.18
C SER A 201 7.67 -15.44 14.33
N GLU A 202 6.36 -15.51 14.17
CA GLU A 202 5.64 -16.79 14.20
C GLU A 202 6.06 -17.70 13.06
N ILE A 203 6.13 -17.19 11.83
CA ILE A 203 6.56 -17.97 10.66
C ILE A 203 7.98 -18.52 10.88
N VAL A 204 8.91 -17.68 11.31
CA VAL A 204 10.30 -18.11 11.53
C VAL A 204 10.42 -19.13 12.66
N LYS A 205 9.66 -19.00 13.74
CA LYS A 205 9.76 -19.89 14.90
C LYS A 205 9.00 -21.20 14.72
N GLN A 206 7.82 -21.16 14.11
CA GLN A 206 6.90 -22.30 14.08
C GLN A 206 6.76 -22.94 12.70
N SER A 207 7.00 -22.18 11.64
CA SER A 207 6.77 -22.59 10.26
C SER A 207 8.00 -22.37 9.33
N SER A 208 9.21 -22.30 9.89
CA SER A 208 10.42 -22.08 9.06
C SER A 208 10.64 -23.18 8.01
N TYR A 209 10.21 -24.41 8.26
CA TYR A 209 10.21 -25.52 7.31
C TYR A 209 9.37 -25.25 6.07
N ALA A 210 8.38 -24.39 6.20
CA ALA A 210 7.46 -24.02 5.13
C ALA A 210 8.03 -22.95 4.18
N LEU A 211 9.15 -22.32 4.52
CA LEU A 211 9.74 -21.25 3.72
C LEU A 211 10.64 -21.78 2.62
N THR A 212 10.52 -21.21 1.43
CA THR A 212 11.53 -21.35 0.37
C THR A 212 12.82 -20.60 0.76
N PRO A 213 13.96 -20.79 0.06
CA PRO A 213 15.15 -19.96 0.26
C PRO A 213 14.86 -18.45 0.16
N LEU A 214 14.05 -18.03 -0.81
CA LEU A 214 13.61 -16.65 -0.96
C LEU A 214 12.74 -16.19 0.22
N GLY A 215 11.80 -17.02 0.63
CA GLY A 215 10.95 -16.74 1.80
C GLY A 215 11.75 -16.56 3.08
N LEU A 216 12.77 -17.39 3.29
CA LEU A 216 13.67 -17.31 4.43
C LEU A 216 14.53 -16.03 4.40
N GLU A 217 14.99 -15.61 3.21
CA GLU A 217 15.73 -14.37 3.02
C GLU A 217 14.85 -13.14 3.36
N ILE A 218 13.61 -13.11 2.85
CA ILE A 218 12.64 -12.06 3.14
C ILE A 218 12.35 -12.00 4.65
N ALA A 219 12.12 -13.14 5.28
CA ALA A 219 11.81 -13.21 6.71
C ALA A 219 12.99 -12.75 7.59
N LYS A 220 14.24 -13.06 7.22
CA LYS A 220 15.45 -12.65 7.96
C LYS A 220 15.78 -11.16 7.80
N LYS A 221 15.58 -10.59 6.61
CA LYS A 221 15.91 -9.19 6.34
C LYS A 221 14.91 -8.20 6.91
N GLY A 222 13.73 -8.66 7.29
CA GLY A 222 12.60 -7.78 7.58
C GLY A 222 12.08 -7.13 6.30
N SER A 223 10.79 -7.20 6.06
CA SER A 223 10.18 -6.68 4.84
C SER A 223 9.69 -5.25 5.06
N ASN A 224 10.56 -4.26 4.89
CA ASN A 224 10.15 -2.85 4.85
C ASN A 224 10.10 -2.30 3.42
N SER A 225 9.42 -1.17 3.24
CA SER A 225 9.22 -0.55 1.92
C SER A 225 10.53 -0.13 1.24
N ILE A 226 11.55 0.27 1.99
CA ILE A 226 12.84 0.73 1.44
C ILE A 226 13.58 -0.44 0.81
N ASP A 227 13.63 -1.59 1.49
CA ASP A 227 14.30 -2.79 0.96
C ASP A 227 13.60 -3.31 -0.29
N GLN A 228 12.28 -3.21 -0.36
CA GLN A 228 11.48 -3.60 -1.52
C GLN A 228 11.65 -2.68 -2.73
N LEU A 229 12.11 -1.45 -2.53
CA LEU A 229 12.39 -0.49 -3.60
C LEU A 229 13.80 -0.65 -4.19
N ARG A 230 14.65 -1.52 -3.65
CA ARG A 230 15.98 -1.77 -4.23
C ARG A 230 15.85 -2.44 -5.60
N PRO A 231 16.71 -2.08 -6.56
CA PRO A 231 16.80 -2.83 -7.80
C PRO A 231 17.10 -4.30 -7.50
N ALA A 232 16.48 -5.21 -8.25
CA ALA A 232 16.91 -6.61 -8.23
C ALA A 232 18.39 -6.66 -8.61
N SER A 233 19.18 -7.43 -7.87
CA SER A 233 20.56 -7.73 -8.30
C SER A 233 20.51 -8.38 -9.68
N PRO A 234 21.42 -8.01 -10.60
CA PRO A 234 21.47 -8.56 -11.95
C PRO A 234 21.68 -10.07 -11.95
#